data_afca55d69795bcc4079f19a3092b2f1c
#
_entry.id   afca55d69795bcc4079f19a3092b2f1c
#
_cell.length_a   1.000
_cell.length_b   1.000
_cell.length_c   1.000
_cell.angle_alpha   90.00
_cell.angle_beta   90.00
_cell.angle_gamma   90.00
#
_symmetry.space_group_name_H-M   'P 1'
#
loop_
_entity.id
_entity.type
_entity.pdbx_description
1 polymer ?
#
loop_
_entity_poly.entity_id
_entity_poly.type
_entity_poly.pdbx_seq_one_letter_code
_entity_poly.pdbx_strand_id
1 'polypeptide(L)'
;IMARLYLDRNDPNKAAEYLRQVATGAGDAEIRYLATLRYARLLVFQEKAGDALEVLAVTVPPAWAPNFHAVRGDAYFALGKTAEARSEYEQALKPEATPGIDRGYVQAKLDDLGGPTTAPAAPPAPAPAPAPAP
;
A
#
# COMPACT_ATOMS: atom_id res chain seq x y z
N ILE A 1 -17.26 -0.53 10.32
CA ILE A 1 -18.21 0.51 10.72
C ILE A 1 -17.78 1.20 11.99
N MET A 2 -17.49 0.47 13.03
CA MET A 2 -17.02 1.10 14.27
C MET A 2 -15.71 1.83 14.04
N ALA A 3 -14.80 1.23 13.25
CA ALA A 3 -13.54 1.87 12.95
C ALA A 3 -13.77 3.19 12.23
N ARG A 4 -14.70 3.20 11.28
CA ARG A 4 -15.00 4.41 10.55
C ARG A 4 -15.57 5.49 11.48
N LEU A 5 -16.40 5.07 12.42
CA LEU A 5 -16.98 6.02 13.36
C LEU A 5 -15.90 6.69 14.21
N TYR A 6 -14.93 5.90 14.67
CA TYR A 6 -13.83 6.45 15.46
C TYR A 6 -12.98 7.41 14.64
N LEU A 7 -12.76 7.11 13.36
CA LEU A 7 -12.02 8.02 12.49
C LEU A 7 -12.79 9.32 12.30
N ASP A 8 -14.11 9.21 12.12
CA ASP A 8 -14.94 10.40 11.96
C ASP A 8 -14.89 11.26 13.21
N ARG A 9 -14.66 10.66 14.36
CA ARG A 9 -14.49 11.39 15.60
C ARG A 9 -13.04 11.75 15.88
N ASN A 10 -12.18 11.54 14.88
CA ASN A 10 -10.78 11.88 15.00
C ASN A 10 -10.08 11.08 16.10
N ASP A 11 -10.38 9.80 16.19
CA ASP A 11 -9.75 8.91 17.17
C ASP A 11 -9.14 7.71 16.46
N PRO A 12 -8.01 7.92 15.77
CA PRO A 12 -7.41 6.85 14.98
C PRO A 12 -6.87 5.70 15.82
N ASN A 13 -6.52 5.95 17.08
CA ASN A 13 -6.01 4.85 17.93
C ASN A 13 -7.09 3.84 18.24
N LYS A 14 -8.29 4.30 18.51
CA LYS A 14 -9.41 3.39 18.76
C LYS A 14 -9.82 2.66 17.50
N ALA A 15 -9.76 3.35 16.35
CA ALA A 15 -10.05 2.71 15.09
C ALA A 15 -9.04 1.60 14.81
N ALA A 16 -7.75 1.85 15.07
CA ALA A 16 -6.72 0.86 14.88
C ALA A 16 -6.95 -0.36 15.76
N GLU A 17 -7.29 -0.14 17.02
CA GLU A 17 -7.52 -1.24 17.95
C GLU A 17 -8.72 -2.09 17.52
N TYR A 18 -9.79 -1.44 17.09
CA TYR A 18 -10.97 -2.18 16.63
C TYR A 18 -10.63 -3.01 15.39
N LEU A 19 -9.93 -2.41 14.44
CA LEU A 19 -9.57 -3.12 13.22
C LEU A 19 -8.62 -4.28 13.53
N ARG A 20 -7.69 -4.10 14.46
CA ARG A 20 -6.78 -5.16 14.85
C ARG A 20 -7.56 -6.34 15.44
N GLN A 21 -8.54 -6.05 16.28
CA GLN A 21 -9.35 -7.10 16.88
C GLN A 21 -10.12 -7.88 15.83
N VAL A 22 -10.69 -7.20 14.85
CA VAL A 22 -11.42 -7.88 13.79
C VAL A 22 -10.48 -8.68 12.90
N ALA A 23 -9.32 -8.12 12.59
CA ALA A 23 -8.35 -8.78 11.71
C ALA A 23 -7.81 -10.07 12.31
N THR A 24 -7.66 -10.11 13.64
CA THR A 24 -7.09 -11.27 14.31
C THR A 24 -8.16 -12.16 14.95
N GLY A 25 -9.42 -11.81 14.80
CA GLY A 25 -10.49 -12.56 15.43
C GLY A 25 -10.89 -13.79 14.63
N ALA A 26 -11.95 -14.45 15.10
CA ALA A 26 -12.41 -15.70 14.52
C ALA A 26 -13.59 -15.51 13.56
N GLY A 27 -13.74 -14.31 13.03
CA GLY A 27 -14.87 -14.04 12.16
C GLY A 27 -14.69 -14.54 10.75
N ASP A 28 -15.56 -14.09 9.86
CA ASP A 28 -15.53 -14.46 8.46
C ASP A 28 -14.18 -14.06 7.84
N ALA A 29 -13.64 -14.95 7.03
CA ALA A 29 -12.31 -14.71 6.45
C ALA A 29 -12.26 -13.44 5.62
N GLU A 30 -13.30 -13.17 4.83
CA GLU A 30 -13.30 -11.98 3.98
C GLU A 30 -13.33 -10.72 4.84
N ILE A 31 -14.09 -10.74 5.94
CA ILE A 31 -14.14 -9.62 6.85
C ILE A 31 -12.77 -9.42 7.49
N ARG A 32 -12.09 -10.51 7.84
CA ARG A 32 -10.74 -10.42 8.42
C ARG A 32 -9.75 -9.84 7.42
N TYR A 33 -9.82 -10.24 6.15
CA TYR A 33 -8.93 -9.70 5.14
C TYR A 33 -9.17 -8.21 4.94
N LEU A 34 -10.43 -7.80 4.88
CA LEU A 34 -10.76 -6.40 4.73
C LEU A 34 -10.28 -5.58 5.92
N ALA A 35 -10.48 -6.10 7.13
CA ALA A 35 -10.02 -5.42 8.34
C ALA A 35 -8.50 -5.33 8.37
N THR A 36 -7.80 -6.38 7.91
CA THR A 36 -6.35 -6.37 7.85
C THR A 36 -5.85 -5.28 6.91
N LEU A 37 -6.47 -5.14 5.74
CA LEU A 37 -6.08 -4.11 4.81
C LEU A 37 -6.30 -2.71 5.38
N ARG A 38 -7.44 -2.51 6.03
CA ARG A 38 -7.75 -1.20 6.62
C ARG A 38 -6.83 -0.90 7.79
N TYR A 39 -6.54 -1.90 8.60
CA TYR A 39 -5.62 -1.73 9.71
C TYR A 39 -4.23 -1.36 9.20
N ALA A 40 -3.76 -2.06 8.18
CA ALA A 40 -2.45 -1.78 7.61
C ALA A 40 -2.39 -0.36 7.05
N ARG A 41 -3.44 0.07 6.34
CA ARG A 41 -3.46 1.43 5.82
C ARG A 41 -3.42 2.46 6.93
N LEU A 42 -4.13 2.18 8.02
CA LEU A 42 -4.12 3.10 9.16
C LEU A 42 -2.74 3.16 9.79
N LEU A 43 -2.06 2.02 9.88
CA LEU A 43 -0.70 2.00 10.41
C LEU A 43 0.24 2.82 9.54
N VAL A 44 0.11 2.72 8.22
CA VAL A 44 0.92 3.55 7.33
C VAL A 44 0.61 5.04 7.57
N PHE A 45 -0.66 5.38 7.73
CA PHE A 45 -1.05 6.75 8.00
C PHE A 45 -0.45 7.26 9.32
N GLN A 46 -0.32 6.38 10.31
CA GLN A 46 0.23 6.74 11.60
C GLN A 46 1.76 6.65 11.62
N GLU A 47 2.39 6.52 10.46
CA GLU A 47 3.84 6.43 10.34
C GLU A 47 4.39 5.17 11.00
N LYS A 48 3.62 4.09 10.93
CA LYS A 48 4.02 2.78 11.44
C LYS A 48 4.03 1.77 10.30
N ALA A 49 4.69 2.15 9.21
CA ALA A 49 4.68 1.33 8.01
C ALA A 49 5.34 -0.03 8.21
N GLY A 50 6.35 -0.10 9.07
CA GLY A 50 6.96 -1.39 9.39
C GLY A 50 5.98 -2.35 10.03
N ASP A 51 5.15 -1.84 10.95
CA ASP A 51 4.13 -2.66 11.58
C ASP A 51 3.08 -3.08 10.55
N ALA A 52 2.77 -2.19 9.59
CA ALA A 52 1.83 -2.52 8.53
C ALA A 52 2.33 -3.71 7.71
N LEU A 53 3.63 -3.75 7.40
CA LEU A 53 4.18 -4.87 6.66
C LEU A 53 4.05 -6.17 7.43
N GLU A 54 4.22 -6.14 8.74
CA GLU A 54 4.05 -7.33 9.56
C GLU A 54 2.61 -7.82 9.52
N VAL A 55 1.66 -6.91 9.60
CA VAL A 55 0.24 -7.26 9.55
C VAL A 55 -0.12 -7.87 8.20
N LEU A 56 0.51 -7.38 7.14
CA LEU A 56 0.21 -7.83 5.78
C LEU A 56 0.92 -9.13 5.42
N ALA A 57 1.79 -9.65 6.28
CA ALA A 57 2.56 -10.85 5.99
C ALA A 57 1.74 -12.09 6.33
N VAL A 58 0.59 -12.23 5.68
CA VAL A 58 -0.28 -13.38 5.86
C VAL A 58 -0.58 -13.97 4.50
N THR A 59 -0.89 -15.25 4.49
CA THR A 59 -1.27 -15.92 3.25
C THR A 59 -2.74 -15.62 2.97
N VAL A 60 -3.02 -15.15 1.77
CA VAL A 60 -4.39 -14.85 1.38
C VAL A 60 -4.71 -15.53 0.06
N PRO A 61 -5.99 -15.77 -0.23
CA PRO A 61 -6.37 -16.35 -1.52
C PRO A 61 -5.95 -15.44 -2.67
N PRO A 62 -5.75 -16.01 -3.86
CA PRO A 62 -5.32 -15.20 -5.01
C PRO A 62 -6.23 -14.01 -5.29
N ALA A 63 -7.52 -14.13 -5.00
CA ALA A 63 -8.44 -13.03 -5.25
C ALA A 63 -8.13 -11.81 -4.41
N TRP A 64 -7.48 -11.98 -3.25
CA TRP A 64 -7.13 -10.89 -2.36
C TRP A 64 -5.68 -10.42 -2.53
N ALA A 65 -4.85 -11.21 -3.22
CA ALA A 65 -3.43 -10.91 -3.32
C ALA A 65 -3.14 -9.52 -3.91
N PRO A 66 -3.80 -9.08 -5.00
CA PRO A 66 -3.50 -7.76 -5.54
C PRO A 66 -3.77 -6.64 -4.54
N ASN A 67 -4.83 -6.78 -3.74
CA ASN A 67 -5.15 -5.78 -2.73
C ASN A 67 -4.04 -5.68 -1.68
N PHE A 68 -3.54 -6.83 -1.23
CA PHE A 68 -2.46 -6.86 -0.26
C PHE A 68 -1.17 -6.31 -0.86
N HIS A 69 -0.89 -6.62 -2.14
CA HIS A 69 0.29 -6.05 -2.81
C HIS A 69 0.21 -4.53 -2.86
N ALA A 70 -0.97 -3.98 -3.17
CA ALA A 70 -1.10 -2.53 -3.26
C ALA A 70 -0.81 -1.86 -1.91
N VAL A 71 -1.32 -2.43 -0.82
CA VAL A 71 -1.09 -1.84 0.50
C VAL A 71 0.36 -2.04 0.95
N ARG A 72 0.97 -3.18 0.61
CA ARG A 72 2.40 -3.34 0.87
C ARG A 72 3.21 -2.32 0.12
N GLY A 73 2.82 -2.03 -1.12
CA GLY A 73 3.47 -0.98 -1.90
C GLY A 73 3.41 0.34 -1.17
N ASP A 74 2.25 0.69 -0.61
CA ASP A 74 2.10 1.92 0.15
C ASP A 74 3.01 1.94 1.38
N ALA A 75 3.14 0.80 2.07
CA ALA A 75 3.99 0.73 3.25
C ALA A 75 5.47 0.88 2.87
N TYR A 76 5.90 0.21 1.82
CA TYR A 76 7.28 0.36 1.37
C TYR A 76 7.55 1.78 0.88
N PHE A 77 6.57 2.37 0.19
CA PHE A 77 6.74 3.74 -0.28
C PHE A 77 6.92 4.69 0.91
N ALA A 78 6.13 4.50 1.97
CA ALA A 78 6.25 5.32 3.18
C ALA A 78 7.61 5.15 3.85
N LEU A 79 8.23 3.97 3.71
CA LEU A 79 9.55 3.72 4.28
C LEU A 79 10.68 4.16 3.37
N GLY A 80 10.37 4.72 2.20
CA GLY A 80 11.39 5.13 1.26
C GLY A 80 12.02 3.98 0.49
N LYS A 81 11.45 2.78 0.57
CA LYS A 81 11.98 1.62 -0.13
C LYS A 81 11.34 1.53 -1.49
N THR A 82 11.86 2.33 -2.43
CA THR A 82 11.20 2.50 -3.72
C THR A 82 11.25 1.25 -4.59
N ALA A 83 12.32 0.47 -4.53
CA ALA A 83 12.39 -0.75 -5.34
C ALA A 83 11.36 -1.76 -4.90
N GLU A 84 11.21 -1.94 -3.59
CA GLU A 84 10.21 -2.86 -3.05
C GLU A 84 8.80 -2.35 -3.33
N ALA A 85 8.58 -1.05 -3.19
CA ALA A 85 7.28 -0.47 -3.48
C ALA A 85 6.89 -0.70 -4.94
N ARG A 86 7.84 -0.50 -5.85
CA ARG A 86 7.57 -0.73 -7.27
C ARG A 86 7.17 -2.17 -7.53
N SER A 87 7.93 -3.11 -6.95
CA SER A 87 7.64 -4.53 -7.15
C SER A 87 6.24 -4.88 -6.68
N GLU A 88 5.85 -4.36 -5.51
CA GLU A 88 4.52 -4.66 -4.97
C GLU A 88 3.42 -4.06 -5.83
N TYR A 89 3.58 -2.83 -6.27
CA TYR A 89 2.57 -2.22 -7.13
C TYR A 89 2.46 -2.94 -8.47
N GLU A 90 3.57 -3.40 -9.02
CA GLU A 90 3.53 -4.16 -10.26
C GLU A 90 2.78 -5.46 -10.07
N GLN A 91 2.98 -6.14 -8.94
CA GLN A 91 2.23 -7.34 -8.64
C GLN A 91 0.74 -7.04 -8.49
N ALA A 92 0.40 -5.89 -7.92
CA ALA A 92 -1.01 -5.53 -7.75
C ALA A 92 -1.70 -5.32 -9.09
N LEU A 93 -0.95 -4.89 -10.11
CA LEU A 93 -1.52 -4.59 -11.41
C LEU A 93 -1.50 -5.77 -12.39
N LYS A 94 -0.85 -6.88 -12.03
CA LYS A 94 -0.76 -8.02 -12.95
C LYS A 94 -2.11 -8.54 -13.43
N PRO A 95 -3.09 -8.76 -12.57
CA PRO A 95 -4.41 -9.16 -13.07
C PRO A 95 -5.06 -8.00 -13.79
N GLU A 96 -5.70 -8.30 -14.90
CA GLU A 96 -6.32 -7.24 -15.69
C GLU A 96 -7.44 -6.54 -14.95
N ALA A 97 -8.17 -7.26 -14.17
CA ALA A 97 -9.26 -6.67 -13.41
C ALA A 97 -9.32 -7.36 -12.06
N THR A 98 -9.25 -6.58 -11.00
CA THR A 98 -9.36 -7.09 -9.65
C THR A 98 -10.34 -6.20 -8.90
N PRO A 99 -11.45 -6.75 -8.42
CA PRO A 99 -12.39 -5.94 -7.65
C PRO A 99 -11.68 -5.33 -6.45
N GLY A 100 -11.99 -4.09 -6.20
CA GLY A 100 -11.43 -3.41 -5.03
C GLY A 100 -10.05 -2.80 -5.23
N ILE A 101 -9.44 -2.97 -6.41
CA ILE A 101 -8.18 -2.33 -6.71
C ILE A 101 -8.44 -1.07 -7.52
N ASP A 102 -7.92 0.02 -7.05
CA ASP A 102 -7.95 1.27 -7.82
C ASP A 102 -6.70 1.28 -8.69
N ARG A 103 -6.84 0.80 -9.92
CA ARG A 103 -5.69 0.69 -10.82
C ARG A 103 -5.09 2.05 -11.15
N GLY A 104 -5.93 3.07 -11.24
CA GLY A 104 -5.43 4.41 -11.49
C GLY A 104 -4.52 4.90 -10.38
N TYR A 105 -4.90 4.64 -9.14
CA TYR A 105 -4.08 5.03 -7.99
C TYR A 105 -2.74 4.29 -8.00
N VAL A 106 -2.78 2.97 -8.23
CA VAL A 106 -1.55 2.17 -8.23
C VAL A 106 -0.64 2.59 -9.36
N GLN A 107 -1.21 2.84 -10.56
CA GLN A 107 -0.42 3.27 -11.69
C GLN A 107 0.22 4.64 -11.42
N ALA A 108 -0.53 5.54 -10.77
CA ALA A 108 0.01 6.85 -10.42
C ALA A 108 1.18 6.72 -9.46
N LYS A 109 1.10 5.80 -8.51
CA LYS A 109 2.20 5.55 -7.59
C LYS A 109 3.42 5.01 -8.32
N LEU A 110 3.22 4.10 -9.27
CA LEU A 110 4.33 3.59 -10.07
C LEU A 110 4.98 4.71 -10.86
N ASP A 111 4.18 5.59 -11.42
CA ASP A 111 4.71 6.71 -12.18
C ASP A 111 5.52 7.63 -11.26
N ASP A 112 5.07 7.84 -10.04
CA ASP A 112 5.80 8.65 -9.07
C ASP A 112 7.15 8.03 -8.71
N LEU A 113 7.27 6.71 -8.82
CA LEU A 113 8.51 6.01 -8.51
C LEU A 113 9.44 5.94 -9.72
N GLY A 114 9.13 6.65 -10.79
CA GLY A 114 9.99 6.64 -11.94
C GLY A 114 9.59 5.67 -13.02
N GLY A 115 8.38 5.17 -12.92
CA GLY A 115 7.88 4.27 -13.93
C GLY A 115 8.36 2.86 -13.75
N PRO A 116 7.90 2.01 -14.59
CA PRO A 116 8.19 0.60 -14.52
C PRO A 116 9.59 0.31 -14.94
N THR A 117 10.22 -0.28 -14.15
CA THR A 117 11.45 -0.74 -14.55
C THR A 117 12.27 0.10 -15.32
N THR A 118 12.13 0.03 -16.35
CA THR A 118 12.97 0.64 -17.21
C THR A 118 13.60 1.73 -16.61
N ALA A 119 13.01 2.49 -16.37
CA ALA A 119 13.46 3.67 -16.03
C ALA A 119 14.60 3.75 -15.29
N PRO A 120 15.20 3.62 -15.32
CA PRO A 120 16.24 3.80 -14.80
C PRO A 120 16.37 5.02 -14.39
N ALA A 121 16.10 5.39 -14.13
CA ALA A 121 16.30 6.21 -13.73
C ALA A 121 16.60 7.29 -13.80
N ALA A 122 16.61 7.61 -13.98
CA ALA A 122 16.88 8.43 -14.03
C ALA A 122 16.99 9.39 -13.60
N PRO A 123 17.02 9.77 -13.46
CA PRO A 123 17.09 10.61 -13.15
C PRO A 123 17.21 11.53 -13.18
N PRO A 124 17.04 11.88 -13.30
CA PRO A 124 16.95 12.72 -13.41
C PRO A 124 17.55 13.56 -13.41
N ALA A 125 17.62 13.73 -13.63
CA ALA A 125 18.11 14.44 -13.68
C ALA A 125 18.35 15.26 -13.86
N PRO A 126 18.42 15.60 -13.98
CA PRO A 126 18.59 16.42 -14.23
C PRO A 126 19.25 17.00 -14.60
N ALA A 127 19.31 17.04 -14.88
CA ALA A 127 19.90 17.60 -15.21
C ALA A 127 20.41 18.14 -15.68
N PRO A 128 20.53 18.30 -15.92
CA PRO A 128 21.01 18.85 -16.45
C PRO A 128 21.73 19.48 -16.81
N ALA A 129 21.87 19.60 -16.97
CA ALA A 129 22.50 20.16 -17.28
C ALA A 129 23.03 20.71 -17.86
N PRO A 130 23.24 20.97 -18.20
CA PRO A 130 23.62 21.52 -18.78
C PRO A 130 24.47 21.89 -19.32
N ALA A 131 24.47 21.91 -19.59
CA ALA A 131 25.11 22.21 -20.11
C ALA A 131 25.79 22.82 -20.53
N PRO A 132 26.11 23.00 -20.79
CA PRO A 132 26.73 23.58 -21.18
C PRO A 132 27.31 24.06 -21.93
N ALA A 133 27.34 24.19 -22.14
CA ALA A 133 27.80 24.55 -22.84
C ALA A 133 28.32 25.05 -23.40
N PRO A 134 28.61 25.29 -23.75
CA PRO A 134 29.20 25.81 -24.45
C PRO A 134 29.48 26.09 -24.92
#